data_ddfd0a1a85e9522b4940ff5201077be0
#
_entry.id   ddfd0a1a85e9522b4940ff5201077be0
#
_cell.length_a   1.000
_cell.length_b   1.000
_cell.length_c   1.000
_cell.angle_alpha   90.00
_cell.angle_beta   90.00
_cell.angle_gamma   90.00
#
_symmetry.space_group_name_H-M   'P 1'
#
loop_
_entity.id
_entity.type
_entity.pdbx_description
1 polymer ?
#
loop_
_entity_poly.entity_id
_entity_poly.type
_entity_poly.pdbx_seq_one_letter_code
_entity_poly.pdbx_strand_id
1 'polypeptide(L)'
;MNRSLKLLTIVLLALSTFSLNAQEQEEPKSSEELAKELANPNTTLGTMAFPIDFIMYNGDLTDANKQYSTSINFQPSLPIPLSKGVNLFVRPFIPIILSQPTYGANGFEQRGINLGNISADVAVGKTWKTKTITIVGAFAGFPTATDEDLRTSEVTIGPEIMVAQLFSWGAIGAMVNHAWGVSGDTDDQADPDEFSIMGNIPRHASITAGQYFYVVNLKNAWQITGQPTWAYNHRADEGSRFTFPIGTGVNKVTKFGKLPVKLTMQYWYYVAKPDPFGPQHQLRIQIAPVVPLPW
;
A
#
# COMPACT_ATOMS: atom_id res chain seq x y z
N MET A 1 -2.61 -21.89 24.08
CA MET A 1 -2.36 -20.44 23.84
C MET A 1 -1.88 -20.33 22.40
N ASN A 2 -2.79 -19.91 21.49
CA ASN A 2 -2.66 -19.97 20.04
C ASN A 2 -1.43 -19.20 19.53
N ARG A 3 -0.77 -19.73 18.47
CA ARG A 3 0.40 -19.10 17.80
C ARG A 3 0.10 -17.67 17.34
N SER A 4 -1.11 -17.39 16.92
CA SER A 4 -1.60 -16.06 16.49
C SER A 4 -1.56 -15.00 17.61
N LEU A 5 -1.84 -15.41 18.86
CA LEU A 5 -1.81 -14.49 20.01
C LEU A 5 -0.37 -14.10 20.38
N LYS A 6 0.61 -14.99 20.15
CA LYS A 6 2.03 -14.71 20.37
C LYS A 6 2.60 -13.71 19.37
N LEU A 7 2.15 -13.78 18.09
CA LEU A 7 2.56 -12.82 17.06
C LEU A 7 2.02 -11.41 17.36
N LEU A 8 0.76 -11.31 17.77
CA LEU A 8 0.16 -10.02 18.14
C LEU A 8 0.88 -9.36 19.33
N THR A 9 1.31 -10.18 20.30
CA THR A 9 2.07 -9.70 21.47
C THR A 9 3.48 -9.23 21.10
N ILE A 10 4.13 -9.87 20.12
CA ILE A 10 5.46 -9.46 19.64
C ILE A 10 5.39 -8.14 18.88
N VAL A 11 4.36 -7.92 18.06
CA VAL A 11 4.15 -6.65 17.35
C VAL A 11 3.85 -5.51 18.34
N LEU A 12 3.09 -5.76 19.40
CA LEU A 12 2.82 -4.78 20.44
C LEU A 12 4.05 -4.48 21.32
N LEU A 13 4.91 -5.48 21.59
CA LEU A 13 6.15 -5.27 22.34
C LEU A 13 7.21 -4.52 21.51
N ALA A 14 7.29 -4.73 20.20
CA ALA A 14 8.21 -3.98 19.33
C ALA A 14 7.89 -2.48 19.28
N LEU A 15 6.63 -2.10 19.49
CA LEU A 15 6.19 -0.70 19.57
C LEU A 15 6.56 -0.01 20.90
N SER A 16 6.87 -0.77 21.95
CA SER A 16 7.17 -0.22 23.28
C SER A 16 8.64 0.09 23.55
N THR A 17 9.57 -0.29 22.68
CA THR A 17 11.02 -0.12 22.86
C THR A 17 11.63 1.10 22.16
N PHE A 18 10.82 1.96 21.53
CA PHE A 18 11.32 3.23 21.00
C PHE A 18 11.60 4.23 22.12
N SER A 19 12.80 4.18 22.67
CA SER A 19 13.29 5.16 23.63
C SER A 19 13.38 6.54 22.98
N LEU A 20 12.69 7.50 23.58
CA LEU A 20 12.78 8.92 23.27
C LEU A 20 14.18 9.46 23.61
N ASN A 21 15.12 9.41 22.69
CA ASN A 21 16.32 10.22 22.77
C ASN A 21 15.99 11.63 22.29
N ALA A 22 16.16 12.59 23.18
CA ALA A 22 15.94 14.00 22.92
C ALA A 22 16.93 14.51 21.87
N GLN A 23 16.42 14.84 20.67
CA GLN A 23 17.08 15.74 19.74
C GLN A 23 16.77 17.19 20.14
N GLU A 24 17.70 18.09 19.84
CA GLU A 24 17.57 19.55 20.06
C GLU A 24 16.18 20.05 19.71
N GLN A 25 15.60 20.87 20.58
CA GLN A 25 14.26 21.42 20.44
C GLN A 25 14.20 22.42 19.29
N GLU A 26 14.02 21.93 18.04
CA GLU A 26 13.36 22.74 17.04
C GLU A 26 11.92 23.02 17.55
N GLU A 27 11.47 24.27 17.39
CA GLU A 27 10.08 24.61 17.72
C GLU A 27 9.13 23.63 17.03
N PRO A 28 8.14 23.08 17.76
CA PRO A 28 7.30 22.02 17.24
C PRO A 28 6.47 22.54 16.05
N LYS A 29 6.79 22.06 14.83
CA LYS A 29 6.06 22.41 13.60
C LYS A 29 4.55 22.42 13.82
N SER A 30 3.88 23.39 13.25
CA SER A 30 2.41 23.45 13.23
C SER A 30 1.82 22.28 12.44
N SER A 31 0.55 21.95 12.65
CA SER A 31 -0.12 20.91 11.88
C SER A 31 -0.18 21.24 10.38
N GLU A 32 -0.22 22.53 10.01
CA GLU A 32 -0.20 22.96 8.60
C GLU A 32 1.16 22.75 7.94
N GLU A 33 2.25 23.04 8.64
CA GLU A 33 3.61 22.78 8.18
C GLU A 33 3.85 21.29 8.00
N LEU A 34 3.43 20.49 8.99
CA LEU A 34 3.49 19.02 8.89
C LEU A 34 2.66 18.47 7.74
N ALA A 35 1.46 19.02 7.49
CA ALA A 35 0.63 18.60 6.37
C ALA A 35 1.32 18.86 5.02
N LYS A 36 1.94 20.04 4.85
CA LYS A 36 2.70 20.38 3.65
C LYS A 36 3.93 19.49 3.48
N GLU A 37 4.64 19.21 4.56
CA GLU A 37 5.82 18.35 4.52
C GLU A 37 5.46 16.89 4.19
N LEU A 38 4.36 16.37 4.76
CA LEU A 38 3.83 15.03 4.47
C LEU A 38 3.19 14.91 3.07
N ALA A 39 2.96 16.02 2.37
CA ALA A 39 2.58 16.00 0.95
C ALA A 39 3.79 15.76 0.02
N ASN A 40 5.00 15.93 0.52
CA ASN A 40 6.24 15.67 -0.20
C ASN A 40 6.59 14.18 -0.12
N PRO A 41 6.59 13.41 -1.22
CA PRO A 41 6.96 11.99 -1.18
C PRO A 41 8.43 11.72 -0.83
N ASN A 42 9.31 12.74 -0.94
CA ASN A 42 10.70 12.67 -0.51
C ASN A 42 10.92 13.38 0.83
N THR A 43 9.94 13.33 1.75
CA THR A 43 10.08 13.86 3.11
C THR A 43 11.05 13.02 3.94
N THR A 44 11.66 13.64 4.95
CA THR A 44 12.45 12.94 5.99
C THR A 44 11.62 12.50 7.18
N LEU A 45 10.31 12.77 7.17
CA LEU A 45 9.40 12.34 8.23
C LEU A 45 9.08 10.86 8.10
N GLY A 46 9.36 10.08 9.12
CA GLY A 46 8.90 8.70 9.23
C GLY A 46 7.42 8.63 9.52
N THR A 47 6.73 7.67 8.90
CA THR A 47 5.30 7.42 9.17
C THR A 47 5.05 5.94 9.41
N MET A 48 4.16 5.65 10.37
CA MET A 48 3.63 4.30 10.62
C MET A 48 2.18 4.27 10.13
N ALA A 49 1.97 4.02 8.84
CA ALA A 49 0.64 4.07 8.26
C ALA A 49 -0.11 2.75 8.46
N PHE A 50 -1.39 2.87 8.80
CA PHE A 50 -2.35 1.77 8.95
C PHE A 50 -3.57 2.03 8.05
N PRO A 51 -3.48 1.78 6.73
CA PRO A 51 -4.66 1.77 5.87
C PRO A 51 -5.60 0.62 6.25
N ILE A 52 -6.88 0.97 6.40
CA ILE A 52 -7.98 0.02 6.59
C ILE A 52 -8.81 0.08 5.31
N ASP A 53 -8.87 -1.02 4.58
CA ASP A 53 -9.54 -1.11 3.30
C ASP A 53 -10.82 -1.93 3.41
N PHE A 54 -11.90 -1.38 2.90
CA PHE A 54 -13.18 -2.05 2.68
C PHE A 54 -13.46 -2.07 1.19
N ILE A 55 -13.48 -3.27 0.59
CA ILE A 55 -13.65 -3.44 -0.84
C ILE A 55 -14.94 -4.21 -1.10
N MET A 56 -15.78 -3.71 -1.98
CA MET A 56 -16.94 -4.42 -2.53
C MET A 56 -16.63 -4.84 -3.96
N TYR A 57 -16.99 -6.04 -4.30
CA TYR A 57 -16.69 -6.68 -5.57
C TYR A 57 -17.89 -6.70 -6.51
N ASN A 58 -17.61 -6.97 -7.78
CA ASN A 58 -18.60 -7.25 -8.80
C ASN A 58 -17.94 -8.08 -9.93
N GLY A 59 -18.74 -8.73 -10.77
CA GLY A 59 -18.26 -9.53 -11.90
C GLY A 59 -19.32 -10.50 -12.40
N ASP A 60 -18.92 -11.32 -13.37
CA ASP A 60 -19.82 -12.26 -14.05
C ASP A 60 -20.06 -13.56 -13.25
N LEU A 61 -19.22 -13.86 -12.28
CA LEU A 61 -19.41 -15.03 -11.41
C LEU A 61 -20.67 -14.86 -10.56
N THR A 62 -21.37 -15.97 -10.36
CA THR A 62 -22.57 -16.03 -9.50
C THR A 62 -22.25 -15.50 -8.12
N ASP A 63 -23.05 -14.55 -7.60
CA ASP A 63 -22.88 -13.92 -6.30
C ASP A 63 -21.63 -13.03 -6.14
N ALA A 64 -20.94 -12.67 -7.23
CA ALA A 64 -19.80 -11.75 -7.19
C ALA A 64 -20.13 -10.41 -6.52
N ASN A 65 -21.31 -9.86 -6.78
CA ASN A 65 -21.79 -8.58 -6.23
C ASN A 65 -22.20 -8.63 -4.75
N LYS A 66 -22.19 -9.81 -4.13
CA LYS A 66 -22.43 -10.00 -2.69
C LYS A 66 -21.11 -10.07 -1.89
N GLN A 67 -19.98 -10.08 -2.59
CA GLN A 67 -18.68 -10.28 -1.97
C GLN A 67 -18.06 -8.97 -1.50
N TYR A 68 -17.33 -9.05 -0.40
CA TYR A 68 -16.56 -7.95 0.15
C TYR A 68 -15.27 -8.46 0.81
N SER A 69 -14.28 -7.59 0.92
CA SER A 69 -13.10 -7.85 1.73
C SER A 69 -12.81 -6.69 2.68
N THR A 70 -12.09 -7.01 3.75
CA THR A 70 -11.61 -6.04 4.73
C THR A 70 -10.19 -6.41 5.13
N SER A 71 -9.30 -5.42 5.12
CA SER A 71 -7.92 -5.60 5.59
C SER A 71 -7.45 -4.40 6.40
N ILE A 72 -6.50 -4.64 7.30
CA ILE A 72 -5.67 -3.62 7.94
C ILE A 72 -4.25 -3.85 7.44
N ASN A 73 -3.67 -2.83 6.81
CA ASN A 73 -2.34 -2.96 6.25
C ASN A 73 -1.37 -2.16 7.13
N PHE A 74 -0.23 -2.74 7.48
CA PHE A 74 0.86 -2.00 8.10
C PHE A 74 1.85 -1.59 7.02
N GLN A 75 1.98 -0.28 6.79
CA GLN A 75 2.76 0.29 5.71
C GLN A 75 3.62 1.46 6.22
N PRO A 76 4.70 1.18 6.94
CA PRO A 76 5.61 2.22 7.39
C PRO A 76 6.40 2.80 6.20
N SER A 77 6.71 4.09 6.29
CA SER A 77 7.67 4.75 5.41
C SER A 77 8.85 5.21 6.25
N LEU A 78 10.02 4.66 5.98
CA LEU A 78 11.25 4.85 6.75
C LEU A 78 12.29 5.57 5.88
N PRO A 79 12.25 6.92 5.80
CA PRO A 79 13.27 7.69 5.09
C PRO A 79 14.57 7.73 5.90
N ILE A 80 15.69 7.42 5.25
CA ILE A 80 17.05 7.53 5.79
C ILE A 80 17.75 8.63 5.00
N PRO A 81 18.02 9.81 5.60
CA PRO A 81 18.71 10.89 4.92
C PRO A 81 20.13 10.50 4.52
N LEU A 82 20.44 10.55 3.22
CA LEU A 82 21.79 10.30 2.69
C LEU A 82 22.57 11.59 2.48
N SER A 83 21.90 12.61 1.97
CA SER A 83 22.44 13.94 1.78
C SER A 83 21.32 14.96 1.59
N LYS A 84 21.63 16.26 1.46
CA LYS A 84 20.61 17.29 1.28
C LYS A 84 19.69 17.00 0.08
N GLY A 85 18.43 16.72 0.35
CA GLY A 85 17.40 16.42 -0.65
C GLY A 85 17.49 15.01 -1.25
N VAL A 86 18.34 14.12 -0.70
CA VAL A 86 18.47 12.72 -1.12
C VAL A 86 18.21 11.81 0.07
N ASN A 87 17.22 10.94 -0.05
CA ASN A 87 16.84 9.97 0.98
C ASN A 87 16.79 8.55 0.40
N LEU A 88 17.18 7.57 1.22
CA LEU A 88 16.87 6.17 1.01
C LEU A 88 15.55 5.88 1.71
N PHE A 89 14.65 5.17 1.06
CA PHE A 89 13.39 4.71 1.61
C PHE A 89 13.40 3.20 1.76
N VAL A 90 12.85 2.73 2.88
CA VAL A 90 12.48 1.33 3.08
C VAL A 90 11.00 1.34 3.45
N ARG A 91 10.17 0.68 2.65
CA ARG A 91 8.71 0.69 2.79
C ARG A 91 8.15 -0.73 2.75
N PRO A 92 8.14 -1.45 3.86
CA PRO A 92 7.45 -2.73 3.93
C PRO A 92 5.93 -2.54 3.89
N PHE A 93 5.24 -3.51 3.30
CA PHE A 93 3.80 -3.62 3.27
C PHE A 93 3.41 -4.97 3.85
N ILE A 94 2.68 -4.96 4.97
CA ILE A 94 2.28 -6.15 5.71
C ILE A 94 0.76 -6.15 5.83
N PRO A 95 0.04 -6.92 4.99
CA PRO A 95 -1.42 -6.97 5.04
C PRO A 95 -1.91 -7.95 6.11
N ILE A 96 -2.83 -7.48 6.95
CA ILE A 96 -3.60 -8.29 7.88
C ILE A 96 -5.01 -8.36 7.30
N ILE A 97 -5.33 -9.49 6.71
CA ILE A 97 -6.63 -9.76 6.11
C ILE A 97 -7.61 -10.08 7.23
N LEU A 98 -8.70 -9.36 7.31
CA LEU A 98 -9.78 -9.64 8.26
C LEU A 98 -10.87 -10.49 7.63
N SER A 99 -11.09 -10.29 6.33
CA SER A 99 -12.07 -11.01 5.53
C SER A 99 -11.69 -10.90 4.06
N GLN A 100 -11.62 -12.02 3.34
CA GLN A 100 -11.33 -12.08 1.91
C GLN A 100 -12.10 -13.23 1.27
N PRO A 101 -12.91 -12.97 0.22
CA PRO A 101 -13.54 -14.05 -0.51
C PRO A 101 -12.53 -14.78 -1.40
N THR A 102 -12.61 -16.08 -1.49
CA THR A 102 -11.99 -16.96 -2.48
C THR A 102 -13.08 -17.66 -3.29
N TYR A 103 -12.79 -18.05 -4.51
CA TYR A 103 -13.75 -18.77 -5.37
C TYR A 103 -13.19 -20.14 -5.71
N GLY A 104 -13.96 -21.18 -5.44
CA GLY A 104 -13.59 -22.57 -5.69
C GLY A 104 -14.76 -23.39 -6.26
N ALA A 105 -14.65 -24.72 -6.27
CA ALA A 105 -15.64 -25.64 -6.83
C ALA A 105 -17.07 -25.46 -6.25
N ASN A 106 -17.19 -24.96 -5.02
CA ASN A 106 -18.47 -24.75 -4.35
C ASN A 106 -18.94 -23.27 -4.41
N GLY A 107 -18.30 -22.43 -5.21
CA GLY A 107 -18.57 -20.98 -5.28
C GLY A 107 -17.68 -20.17 -4.33
N PHE A 108 -18.19 -19.01 -3.89
CA PHE A 108 -17.45 -18.13 -2.98
C PHE A 108 -17.40 -18.67 -1.55
N GLU A 109 -16.20 -18.65 -0.98
CA GLU A 109 -15.94 -18.90 0.43
C GLU A 109 -15.23 -17.70 1.05
N GLN A 110 -15.61 -17.35 2.28
CA GLN A 110 -15.03 -16.20 2.98
C GLN A 110 -13.90 -16.66 3.90
N ARG A 111 -12.66 -16.26 3.60
CA ARG A 111 -11.50 -16.49 4.46
C ARG A 111 -11.49 -15.46 5.59
N GLY A 112 -11.16 -15.91 6.78
CA GLY A 112 -11.13 -15.07 7.99
C GLY A 112 -9.80 -14.37 8.21
N ILE A 113 -9.41 -14.23 9.48
CA ILE A 113 -8.20 -13.48 9.86
C ILE A 113 -6.94 -14.23 9.44
N ASN A 114 -6.17 -13.63 8.53
CA ASN A 114 -4.92 -14.15 7.99
C ASN A 114 -3.87 -13.06 7.82
N LEU A 115 -2.60 -13.45 7.84
CA LEU A 115 -1.54 -12.63 7.29
C LEU A 115 -1.57 -12.80 5.76
N GLY A 116 -1.50 -11.70 5.03
CA GLY A 116 -1.38 -11.76 3.56
C GLY A 116 0.07 -11.85 3.08
N ASN A 117 0.26 -11.70 1.77
CA ASN A 117 1.59 -11.69 1.19
C ASN A 117 2.31 -10.38 1.50
N ILE A 118 3.47 -10.47 2.14
CA ILE A 118 4.30 -9.32 2.49
C ILE A 118 5.02 -8.85 1.23
N SER A 119 5.16 -7.53 1.09
CA SER A 119 6.02 -6.93 0.09
C SER A 119 6.83 -5.79 0.69
N ALA A 120 7.87 -5.37 -0.01
CA ALA A 120 8.67 -4.22 0.36
C ALA A 120 9.24 -3.55 -0.88
N ASP A 121 9.50 -2.26 -0.78
CA ASP A 121 10.35 -1.55 -1.71
C ASP A 121 11.50 -0.86 -0.98
N VAL A 122 12.63 -0.76 -1.70
CA VAL A 122 13.81 -0.01 -1.29
C VAL A 122 14.18 0.92 -2.43
N ALA A 123 14.19 2.21 -2.16
CA ALA A 123 14.33 3.22 -3.21
C ALA A 123 15.12 4.44 -2.76
N VAL A 124 15.83 5.08 -3.68
CA VAL A 124 16.53 6.35 -3.46
C VAL A 124 15.75 7.48 -4.11
N GLY A 125 15.38 8.47 -3.30
CA GLY A 125 14.65 9.65 -3.73
C GLY A 125 15.55 10.89 -3.77
N LYS A 126 15.32 11.74 -4.77
CA LYS A 126 15.99 13.04 -4.91
C LYS A 126 14.99 14.14 -5.22
N THR A 127 15.08 15.23 -4.45
CA THR A 127 14.38 16.48 -4.74
C THR A 127 15.32 17.44 -5.49
N TRP A 128 14.91 17.82 -6.69
CA TRP A 128 15.68 18.72 -7.57
C TRP A 128 15.37 20.20 -7.27
N LYS A 129 16.21 21.10 -7.75
CA LYS A 129 16.00 22.56 -7.60
C LYS A 129 14.68 23.04 -8.21
N THR A 130 14.19 22.34 -9.23
CA THR A 130 12.89 22.55 -9.88
C THR A 130 11.68 22.13 -9.04
N LYS A 131 11.91 21.60 -7.81
CA LYS A 131 10.90 20.97 -6.96
C LYS A 131 10.30 19.67 -7.57
N THR A 132 10.89 19.19 -8.64
CA THR A 132 10.62 17.84 -9.14
C THR A 132 11.27 16.83 -8.21
N ILE A 133 10.60 15.71 -7.98
CA ILE A 133 11.10 14.58 -7.20
C ILE A 133 11.19 13.39 -8.12
N THR A 134 12.30 12.67 -8.04
CA THR A 134 12.48 11.36 -8.67
C THR A 134 12.87 10.36 -7.59
N ILE A 135 12.22 9.21 -7.58
CA ILE A 135 12.56 8.09 -6.69
C ILE A 135 12.74 6.87 -7.60
N VAL A 136 13.84 6.15 -7.42
CA VAL A 136 14.16 4.94 -8.19
C VAL A 136 14.57 3.85 -7.21
N GLY A 137 14.03 2.67 -7.40
CA GLY A 137 14.25 1.56 -6.49
C GLY A 137 13.88 0.21 -7.05
N ALA A 138 13.71 -0.73 -6.15
CA ALA A 138 13.27 -2.07 -6.42
C ALA A 138 12.13 -2.47 -5.47
N PHE A 139 11.17 -3.18 -6.03
CA PHE A 139 10.07 -3.81 -5.32
C PHE A 139 10.33 -5.32 -5.21
N ALA A 140 9.91 -5.92 -4.10
CA ALA A 140 9.87 -7.38 -3.92
C ALA A 140 8.59 -7.79 -3.19
N GLY A 141 7.96 -8.88 -3.65
CA GLY A 141 6.82 -9.52 -3.02
C GLY A 141 7.14 -10.96 -2.62
N PHE A 142 6.61 -11.42 -1.48
CA PHE A 142 6.94 -12.70 -0.88
C PHE A 142 5.67 -13.52 -0.61
N PRO A 143 5.66 -14.84 -0.88
CA PRO A 143 4.55 -15.75 -0.64
C PRO A 143 4.42 -16.08 0.84
N THR A 144 4.02 -15.13 1.67
CA THR A 144 3.97 -15.25 3.14
C THR A 144 2.57 -15.38 3.70
N ALA A 145 1.53 -15.36 2.86
CA ALA A 145 0.17 -15.52 3.34
C ALA A 145 0.02 -16.83 4.13
N THR A 146 -0.71 -16.75 5.26
CA THR A 146 -0.90 -17.90 6.15
C THR A 146 -1.98 -18.86 5.67
N ASP A 147 -2.89 -18.38 4.83
CA ASP A 147 -3.90 -19.16 4.13
C ASP A 147 -3.36 -19.52 2.73
N GLU A 148 -3.46 -20.78 2.33
CA GLU A 148 -2.90 -21.27 1.05
C GLU A 148 -3.62 -20.68 -0.15
N ASP A 149 -4.94 -20.47 -0.06
CA ASP A 149 -5.74 -19.87 -1.13
C ASP A 149 -5.46 -18.38 -1.33
N LEU A 150 -4.79 -17.74 -0.37
CA LEU A 150 -4.38 -16.32 -0.45
C LEU A 150 -2.89 -16.16 -0.74
N ARG A 151 -2.14 -17.27 -0.77
CA ARG A 151 -0.69 -17.25 -0.95
C ARG A 151 -0.33 -17.20 -2.42
N THR A 152 0.52 -16.23 -2.80
CA THR A 152 1.13 -16.23 -4.13
C THR A 152 2.11 -17.40 -4.26
N SER A 153 2.22 -17.96 -5.48
CA SER A 153 3.10 -19.11 -5.73
C SER A 153 4.59 -18.75 -5.81
N GLU A 154 4.92 -17.47 -6.01
CA GLU A 154 6.26 -17.03 -6.37
C GLU A 154 6.72 -15.83 -5.54
N VAL A 155 8.05 -15.72 -5.36
CA VAL A 155 8.68 -14.44 -5.03
C VAL A 155 8.71 -13.59 -6.30
N THR A 156 8.28 -12.35 -6.17
CA THR A 156 8.30 -11.38 -7.27
C THR A 156 9.31 -10.29 -6.99
N ILE A 157 10.02 -9.82 -8.02
CA ILE A 157 10.99 -8.72 -7.90
C ILE A 157 10.96 -7.87 -9.18
N GLY A 158 11.27 -6.59 -9.05
CA GLY A 158 11.43 -5.72 -10.19
C GLY A 158 11.73 -4.26 -9.86
N PRO A 159 11.99 -3.45 -10.89
CA PRO A 159 12.30 -2.03 -10.73
C PRO A 159 11.05 -1.22 -10.37
N GLU A 160 11.30 -0.12 -9.66
CA GLU A 160 10.30 0.89 -9.33
C GLU A 160 10.82 2.28 -9.68
N ILE A 161 9.95 3.12 -10.21
CA ILE A 161 10.22 4.54 -10.42
C ILE A 161 9.02 5.39 -10.01
N MET A 162 9.29 6.51 -9.35
CA MET A 162 8.32 7.56 -9.05
C MET A 162 8.80 8.89 -9.58
N VAL A 163 7.88 9.67 -10.13
CA VAL A 163 8.09 11.07 -10.47
C VAL A 163 6.98 11.89 -9.83
N ALA A 164 7.35 12.99 -9.18
CA ALA A 164 6.39 13.91 -8.60
C ALA A 164 6.85 15.35 -8.77
N GLN A 165 5.89 16.29 -8.73
CA GLN A 165 6.12 17.72 -8.75
C GLN A 165 5.48 18.36 -7.53
N LEU A 166 6.27 19.14 -6.81
CA LEU A 166 5.77 19.99 -5.72
C LEU A 166 5.38 21.35 -6.24
N PHE A 167 4.24 21.84 -5.77
CA PHE A 167 3.68 23.15 -6.05
C PHE A 167 3.42 23.89 -4.72
N SER A 168 3.15 25.19 -4.81
CA SER A 168 2.76 25.98 -3.63
C SER A 168 1.45 25.50 -3.01
N TRP A 169 0.56 24.94 -3.82
CA TRP A 169 -0.75 24.41 -3.42
C TRP A 169 -0.74 22.92 -3.01
N GLY A 170 0.34 22.17 -3.27
CA GLY A 170 0.39 20.75 -2.96
C GLY A 170 1.39 19.96 -3.79
N ALA A 171 1.02 18.73 -4.16
CA ALA A 171 1.85 17.83 -4.96
C ALA A 171 1.00 16.98 -5.91
N ILE A 172 1.61 16.57 -7.02
CA ILE A 172 1.06 15.58 -7.95
C ILE A 172 2.19 14.65 -8.39
N GLY A 173 1.91 13.37 -8.58
CA GLY A 173 2.91 12.42 -9.03
C GLY A 173 2.33 11.06 -9.39
N ALA A 174 3.22 10.22 -9.88
CA ALA A 174 2.92 8.83 -10.20
C ALA A 174 4.12 7.93 -9.91
N MET A 175 3.84 6.71 -9.52
CA MET A 175 4.78 5.64 -9.30
C MET A 175 4.39 4.44 -10.17
N VAL A 176 5.38 3.77 -10.71
CA VAL A 176 5.20 2.53 -11.48
C VAL A 176 6.29 1.56 -11.07
N ASN A 177 5.92 0.31 -10.90
CA ASN A 177 6.84 -0.81 -10.82
C ASN A 177 6.44 -1.90 -11.83
N HIS A 178 7.38 -2.77 -12.15
CA HIS A 178 7.10 -4.00 -12.87
C HIS A 178 7.78 -5.15 -12.14
N ALA A 179 7.00 -6.16 -11.77
CA ALA A 179 7.49 -7.29 -11.01
C ALA A 179 7.36 -8.58 -11.83
N TRP A 180 8.44 -9.37 -11.85
CA TRP A 180 8.49 -10.71 -12.42
C TRP A 180 8.58 -11.74 -11.31
N GLY A 181 7.96 -12.91 -11.53
CA GLY A 181 8.20 -14.10 -10.73
C GLY A 181 9.63 -14.61 -10.93
N VAL A 182 10.36 -14.81 -9.85
CA VAL A 182 11.80 -15.22 -9.90
C VAL A 182 12.07 -16.53 -9.15
N SER A 183 11.14 -17.02 -8.36
CA SER A 183 11.23 -18.31 -7.66
C SER A 183 9.85 -18.83 -7.34
N GLY A 184 9.68 -20.10 -7.39
CA GLY A 184 8.44 -20.82 -7.09
C GLY A 184 8.57 -22.25 -7.57
N ASP A 185 7.69 -23.10 -7.11
CA ASP A 185 7.65 -24.48 -7.57
C ASP A 185 7.15 -24.50 -9.03
N THR A 186 7.99 -24.95 -9.94
CA THR A 186 7.71 -24.99 -11.38
C THR A 186 6.90 -26.22 -11.78
N ASP A 187 6.20 -26.84 -10.83
CA ASP A 187 5.37 -28.00 -11.15
C ASP A 187 4.28 -27.61 -12.15
N ASP A 188 4.32 -28.24 -13.35
CA ASP A 188 3.48 -27.94 -14.51
C ASP A 188 1.98 -28.27 -14.32
N GLN A 189 1.55 -28.50 -13.07
CA GLN A 189 0.24 -29.00 -12.69
C GLN A 189 -0.64 -27.98 -11.94
N ALA A 190 -0.30 -26.70 -11.89
CA ALA A 190 -1.24 -25.71 -11.35
C ALA A 190 -2.46 -25.66 -12.29
N ASP A 191 -3.64 -25.94 -11.74
CA ASP A 191 -4.91 -25.91 -12.43
C ASP A 191 -5.11 -24.50 -13.01
N PRO A 192 -5.25 -24.36 -14.35
CA PRO A 192 -5.50 -23.09 -14.97
C PRO A 192 -6.83 -22.44 -14.55
N ASP A 193 -7.71 -23.22 -13.90
CA ASP A 193 -9.03 -22.79 -13.46
C ASP A 193 -9.08 -22.34 -11.99
N GLU A 194 -7.95 -22.35 -11.26
CA GLU A 194 -7.89 -21.88 -9.87
C GLU A 194 -7.87 -20.35 -9.82
N PHE A 195 -9.07 -19.77 -9.65
CA PHE A 195 -9.27 -18.33 -9.59
C PHE A 195 -8.94 -17.78 -8.20
N SER A 196 -7.76 -17.16 -8.06
CA SER A 196 -7.40 -16.39 -6.86
C SER A 196 -7.81 -14.93 -7.01
N ILE A 197 -8.58 -14.40 -6.06
CA ILE A 197 -9.11 -13.03 -6.03
C ILE A 197 -8.01 -11.96 -5.88
N MET A 198 -6.86 -12.33 -5.32
CA MET A 198 -5.67 -11.46 -5.32
C MET A 198 -5.00 -11.42 -6.69
N GLY A 199 -5.69 -11.96 -7.71
CA GLY A 199 -5.19 -12.24 -9.04
C GLY A 199 -4.41 -13.57 -9.00
N ASN A 200 -4.87 -14.57 -9.78
CA ASN A 200 -3.98 -15.67 -10.14
C ASN A 200 -2.70 -15.04 -10.60
N ILE A 201 -1.65 -15.09 -9.78
CA ILE A 201 -0.31 -14.79 -10.25
C ILE A 201 0.15 -16.08 -10.92
N PRO A 202 0.01 -16.21 -12.26
CA PRO A 202 0.39 -17.43 -12.92
C PRO A 202 1.87 -17.62 -12.72
N ARG A 203 2.32 -18.82 -12.89
CA ARG A 203 3.74 -19.14 -13.00
C ARG A 203 4.43 -18.11 -13.87
N HIS A 204 5.54 -17.56 -13.37
CA HIS A 204 6.24 -16.42 -13.96
C HIS A 204 5.35 -15.18 -14.02
N ALA A 205 4.92 -14.73 -12.86
CA ALA A 205 4.23 -13.46 -12.71
C ALA A 205 4.89 -12.36 -13.53
N SER A 206 4.08 -11.60 -14.23
CA SER A 206 4.52 -10.42 -14.98
C SER A 206 3.46 -9.34 -14.78
N ILE A 207 3.67 -8.48 -13.78
CA ILE A 207 2.70 -7.49 -13.36
C ILE A 207 3.32 -6.11 -13.38
N THR A 208 2.70 -5.20 -14.14
CA THR A 208 2.98 -3.77 -14.01
C THR A 208 1.95 -3.17 -13.07
N ALA A 209 2.41 -2.58 -11.99
CA ALA A 209 1.54 -1.90 -11.03
C ALA A 209 2.00 -0.47 -10.82
N GLY A 210 1.11 0.34 -10.29
CA GLY A 210 1.47 1.72 -10.00
C GLY A 210 0.44 2.42 -9.15
N GLN A 211 0.77 3.67 -8.84
CA GLN A 211 -0.06 4.58 -8.10
C GLN A 211 0.05 5.95 -8.74
N TYR A 212 -1.06 6.62 -8.97
CA TYR A 212 -1.03 8.06 -9.16
C TYR A 212 -1.50 8.73 -7.88
N PHE A 213 -1.00 9.91 -7.61
CA PHE A 213 -1.40 10.63 -6.41
C PHE A 213 -1.41 12.14 -6.62
N TYR A 214 -2.27 12.77 -5.85
CA TYR A 214 -2.31 14.22 -5.73
C TYR A 214 -2.68 14.62 -4.31
N VAL A 215 -2.18 15.78 -3.90
CA VAL A 215 -2.48 16.40 -2.62
C VAL A 215 -2.67 17.89 -2.85
N VAL A 216 -3.82 18.44 -2.46
CA VAL A 216 -4.12 19.87 -2.49
C VAL A 216 -4.23 20.37 -1.07
N ASN A 217 -3.32 21.27 -0.67
CA ASN A 217 -3.32 21.83 0.67
C ASN A 217 -4.45 22.85 0.85
N LEU A 218 -5.21 22.70 1.92
CA LEU A 218 -6.25 23.61 2.35
C LEU A 218 -5.85 24.27 3.68
N LYS A 219 -6.70 25.17 4.19
CA LYS A 219 -6.50 25.80 5.51
C LYS A 219 -6.65 24.78 6.64
N ASN A 220 -6.07 25.11 7.80
CA ASN A 220 -6.19 24.32 9.03
C ASN A 220 -5.73 22.86 8.88
N ALA A 221 -4.65 22.62 8.14
CA ALA A 221 -4.06 21.31 7.89
C ALA A 221 -5.01 20.27 7.24
N TRP A 222 -6.07 20.70 6.56
CA TRP A 222 -6.87 19.86 5.68
C TRP A 222 -6.20 19.75 4.31
N GLN A 223 -6.44 18.64 3.63
CA GLN A 223 -6.00 18.42 2.26
C GLN A 223 -7.06 17.63 1.49
N ILE A 224 -7.26 17.93 0.21
CA ILE A 224 -7.91 17.02 -0.73
C ILE A 224 -6.82 16.10 -1.27
N THR A 225 -7.08 14.82 -1.37
CA THR A 225 -6.08 13.84 -1.78
C THR A 225 -6.70 12.68 -2.55
N GLY A 226 -5.92 12.04 -3.39
CA GLY A 226 -6.18 10.75 -3.98
C GLY A 226 -4.86 10.05 -4.22
N GLN A 227 -4.84 8.74 -3.95
CA GLN A 227 -3.65 7.90 -4.19
C GLN A 227 -4.05 6.47 -4.60
N PRO A 228 -4.95 6.34 -5.61
CA PRO A 228 -5.37 5.02 -6.04
C PRO A 228 -4.24 4.23 -6.69
N THR A 229 -4.26 2.93 -6.46
CA THR A 229 -3.31 1.97 -7.05
C THR A 229 -3.99 1.21 -8.19
N TRP A 230 -3.24 0.96 -9.24
CA TRP A 230 -3.68 0.22 -10.42
C TRP A 230 -2.71 -0.92 -10.74
N ALA A 231 -3.17 -1.90 -11.48
CA ALA A 231 -2.34 -3.03 -11.91
C ALA A 231 -2.72 -3.51 -13.30
N TYR A 232 -1.73 -4.01 -14.03
CA TYR A 232 -1.87 -4.71 -15.29
C TYR A 232 -1.15 -6.05 -15.21
N ASN A 233 -1.90 -7.14 -15.24
CA ASN A 233 -1.37 -8.49 -15.27
C ASN A 233 -1.17 -8.93 -16.73
N HIS A 234 0.09 -9.06 -17.15
CA HIS A 234 0.44 -9.42 -18.53
C HIS A 234 0.13 -10.88 -18.88
N ARG A 235 -0.12 -11.70 -17.86
CA ARG A 235 -0.38 -13.15 -18.03
C ARG A 235 -1.85 -13.51 -17.92
N ALA A 236 -2.68 -12.63 -17.40
CA ALA A 236 -4.12 -12.88 -17.30
C ALA A 236 -4.78 -12.90 -18.68
N ASP A 237 -5.95 -13.53 -18.76
CA ASP A 237 -6.78 -13.55 -19.94
C ASP A 237 -7.28 -12.16 -20.34
N GLU A 238 -7.68 -12.01 -21.58
CA GLU A 238 -8.33 -10.79 -22.07
C GLU A 238 -9.59 -10.52 -21.23
N GLY A 239 -9.80 -9.26 -20.81
CA GLY A 239 -10.87 -8.89 -19.88
C GLY A 239 -10.50 -9.00 -18.41
N SER A 240 -9.39 -9.67 -18.04
CA SER A 240 -8.94 -9.80 -16.64
C SER A 240 -7.59 -9.11 -16.35
N ARG A 241 -7.00 -8.45 -17.36
CA ARG A 241 -5.63 -7.90 -17.26
C ARG A 241 -5.54 -6.61 -16.48
N PHE A 242 -6.53 -5.74 -16.57
CA PHE A 242 -6.41 -4.37 -16.11
C PHE A 242 -7.34 -4.05 -14.94
N THR A 243 -6.76 -3.54 -13.87
CA THR A 243 -7.49 -3.03 -12.70
C THR A 243 -7.11 -1.57 -12.51
N PHE A 244 -8.08 -0.67 -12.67
CA PHE A 244 -7.83 0.76 -12.60
C PHE A 244 -8.94 1.50 -11.84
N PRO A 245 -8.66 2.05 -10.66
CA PRO A 245 -9.58 2.90 -9.93
C PRO A 245 -9.39 4.38 -10.25
N ILE A 246 -10.48 5.13 -10.14
CA ILE A 246 -10.44 6.58 -9.91
C ILE A 246 -10.86 6.83 -8.47
N GLY A 247 -10.25 7.80 -7.80
CA GLY A 247 -10.55 8.01 -6.40
C GLY A 247 -10.09 9.36 -5.86
N THR A 248 -10.77 9.78 -4.81
CA THR A 248 -10.50 11.02 -4.09
C THR A 248 -10.83 10.86 -2.62
N GLY A 249 -10.41 11.81 -1.82
CA GLY A 249 -10.69 11.85 -0.41
C GLY A 249 -10.10 13.07 0.28
N VAL A 250 -10.01 12.98 1.59
CA VAL A 250 -9.52 14.07 2.43
C VAL A 250 -8.47 13.56 3.42
N ASN A 251 -7.50 14.40 3.71
CA ASN A 251 -6.56 14.23 4.81
C ASN A 251 -6.77 15.33 5.85
N LYS A 252 -6.47 14.99 7.09
CA LYS A 252 -6.31 15.94 8.19
C LYS A 252 -5.07 15.59 8.98
N VAL A 253 -4.15 16.53 9.13
CA VAL A 253 -3.04 16.39 10.07
C VAL A 253 -3.45 17.04 11.38
N THR A 254 -3.34 16.31 12.47
CA THR A 254 -3.68 16.74 13.83
C THR A 254 -2.63 16.22 14.80
N LYS A 255 -2.73 16.61 16.07
CA LYS A 255 -1.86 16.11 17.14
C LYS A 255 -2.70 15.45 18.23
N PHE A 256 -2.31 14.25 18.63
CA PHE A 256 -2.79 13.58 19.84
C PHE A 256 -1.72 13.73 20.92
N GLY A 257 -1.90 14.70 21.82
CA GLY A 257 -0.84 15.14 22.70
C GLY A 257 0.35 15.71 21.89
N LYS A 258 1.50 15.08 22.02
CA LYS A 258 2.72 15.47 21.26
C LYS A 258 2.89 14.71 19.93
N LEU A 259 2.12 13.65 19.69
CA LEU A 259 2.22 12.81 18.51
C LEU A 259 1.43 13.40 17.34
N PRO A 260 2.09 13.81 16.24
CA PRO A 260 1.39 14.19 15.02
C PRO A 260 0.82 12.95 14.34
N VAL A 261 -0.41 13.05 13.85
CA VAL A 261 -1.10 11.96 13.15
C VAL A 261 -1.76 12.52 11.90
N LYS A 262 -1.54 11.86 10.77
CA LYS A 262 -2.28 12.10 9.54
C LYS A 262 -3.44 11.11 9.48
N LEU A 263 -4.66 11.65 9.42
CA LEU A 263 -5.89 10.90 9.22
C LEU A 263 -6.32 11.06 7.76
N THR A 264 -6.70 9.97 7.11
CA THR A 264 -7.09 9.96 5.70
C THR A 264 -8.39 9.19 5.54
N MET A 265 -9.28 9.67 4.69
CA MET A 265 -10.43 8.93 4.20
C MET A 265 -10.52 9.13 2.69
N GLN A 266 -10.58 8.02 1.92
CA GLN A 266 -10.69 8.04 0.47
C GLN A 266 -11.75 7.06 0.01
N TYR A 267 -12.39 7.40 -1.10
CA TYR A 267 -13.27 6.50 -1.83
C TYR A 267 -12.73 6.32 -3.25
N TRP A 268 -12.69 5.05 -3.71
CA TRP A 268 -12.25 4.68 -5.05
C TRP A 268 -13.36 3.91 -5.76
N TYR A 269 -13.52 4.19 -7.05
CA TYR A 269 -14.37 3.46 -7.96
C TYR A 269 -13.52 2.85 -9.06
N TYR A 270 -13.66 1.55 -9.29
CA TYR A 270 -12.88 0.84 -10.29
C TYR A 270 -13.57 0.93 -11.64
N VAL A 271 -13.00 1.71 -12.56
CA VAL A 271 -13.50 1.92 -13.93
C VAL A 271 -13.04 0.80 -14.86
N ALA A 272 -11.99 0.06 -14.50
CA ALA A 272 -11.59 -1.20 -15.10
C ALA A 272 -11.27 -2.20 -14.00
N LYS A 273 -11.70 -3.43 -14.16
CA LYS A 273 -11.50 -4.55 -13.26
C LYS A 273 -11.63 -5.86 -14.04
N PRO A 274 -11.15 -7.00 -13.51
CA PRO A 274 -11.42 -8.31 -14.11
C PRO A 274 -12.92 -8.58 -14.30
N ASP A 275 -13.30 -9.04 -15.48
CA ASP A 275 -14.70 -9.31 -15.83
C ASP A 275 -15.33 -10.39 -14.94
N PRO A 276 -14.67 -11.55 -14.66
CA PRO A 276 -15.28 -12.61 -13.85
C PRO A 276 -15.51 -12.16 -12.41
N PHE A 277 -14.51 -11.49 -11.81
CA PHE A 277 -14.56 -11.03 -10.43
C PHE A 277 -13.50 -9.98 -10.17
N GLY A 278 -13.90 -8.78 -9.74
CA GLY A 278 -12.98 -7.68 -9.47
C GLY A 278 -13.54 -6.65 -8.50
N PRO A 279 -12.68 -5.80 -7.92
CA PRO A 279 -13.11 -4.72 -7.04
C PRO A 279 -13.97 -3.72 -7.82
N GLN A 280 -15.07 -3.24 -7.20
CA GLN A 280 -15.93 -2.23 -7.78
C GLN A 280 -15.88 -0.92 -7.00
N HIS A 281 -15.94 -1.01 -5.68
CA HIS A 281 -15.89 0.12 -4.78
C HIS A 281 -14.89 -0.16 -3.66
N GLN A 282 -14.13 0.86 -3.26
CA GLN A 282 -13.25 0.78 -2.10
C GLN A 282 -13.38 2.03 -1.24
N LEU A 283 -13.58 1.83 0.06
CA LEU A 283 -13.41 2.83 1.07
C LEU A 283 -12.10 2.56 1.81
N ARG A 284 -11.22 3.54 1.87
CA ARG A 284 -9.97 3.49 2.64
C ARG A 284 -10.03 4.51 3.77
N ILE A 285 -9.80 4.05 4.99
CA ILE A 285 -9.54 4.90 6.16
C ILE A 285 -8.10 4.62 6.58
N GLN A 286 -7.29 5.67 6.80
CA GLN A 286 -5.90 5.47 7.19
C GLN A 286 -5.57 6.34 8.40
N ILE A 287 -4.87 5.74 9.35
CA ILE A 287 -4.27 6.40 10.49
C ILE A 287 -2.76 6.29 10.31
N ALA A 288 -2.05 7.41 10.26
CA ALA A 288 -0.61 7.43 10.06
C ALA A 288 0.08 8.33 11.10
N PRO A 289 0.49 7.78 12.25
CA PRO A 289 1.37 8.46 13.18
C PRO A 289 2.68 8.87 12.50
N VAL A 290 3.11 10.11 12.75
CA VAL A 290 4.42 10.61 12.33
C VAL A 290 5.39 10.37 13.49
N VAL A 291 6.44 9.61 13.22
CA VAL A 291 7.36 9.17 14.26
C VAL A 291 8.76 9.74 14.02
N PRO A 292 9.47 10.13 15.09
CA PRO A 292 10.89 10.45 14.98
C PRO A 292 11.66 9.18 14.62
N LEU A 293 12.62 9.29 13.71
CA LEU A 293 13.52 8.22 13.35
C LEU A 293 14.87 8.42 14.05
N PRO A 294 15.59 7.34 14.39
CA PRO A 294 16.79 7.40 15.21
C PRO A 294 18.04 7.93 14.47
N TRP A 295 17.93 8.28 13.19
CA TRP A 295 19.01 8.81 12.35
C TRP A 295 18.72 10.22 11.84
#